data_32fb94aa427574199e3915b6dd38b4ce
#
_entry.id   32fb94aa427574199e3915b6dd38b4ce
#
_cell.length_a   1.000
_cell.length_b   1.000
_cell.length_c   1.000
_cell.angle_alpha   90.00
_cell.angle_beta   90.00
_cell.angle_gamma   90.00
#
_symmetry.space_group_name_H-M   'P 1'
#
loop_
_entity.id
_entity.type
_entity.pdbx_description
1 polymer ?
#
loop_
_entity_poly.entity_id
_entity_poly.type
_entity_poly.pdbx_seq_one_letter_code
_entity_poly.pdbx_strand_id
1 'polypeptide(L)'
;MAGNDSTGVAQRIAAVHPRPDQERYMPYAPAVRVAGPADIIFISGSTSSPLYHRHPHVADEHRHPIDIESQTRRAMEGIKLVLDDQGLTWRHVVKVTKYLTDMRDMDGMVEVLSEYFGDWKPASTTICINSLSTPGARVELDMIAVRPLG
;
A
#
# COMPACT_ATOMS: atom_id res chain seq x y z
N MET A 1 5.19 -10.74 -25.75
CA MET A 1 5.74 -9.55 -25.09
C MET A 1 4.59 -8.63 -24.79
N ALA A 2 4.12 -8.63 -23.55
CA ALA A 2 3.17 -7.61 -23.11
C ALA A 2 3.96 -6.31 -22.94
N GLY A 3 3.85 -5.39 -23.89
CA GLY A 3 4.36 -4.04 -23.76
C GLY A 3 3.72 -3.41 -22.53
N ASN A 4 4.54 -2.90 -21.64
CA ASN A 4 4.10 -2.16 -20.47
C ASN A 4 3.41 -0.90 -20.94
N ASP A 5 2.10 -0.95 -21.18
CA ASP A 5 1.30 0.20 -21.61
C ASP A 5 1.03 1.13 -20.41
N SER A 6 2.11 1.76 -19.96
CA SER A 6 2.04 2.74 -18.87
C SER A 6 1.14 3.94 -19.23
N THR A 7 0.96 4.24 -20.51
CA THR A 7 0.08 5.29 -21.00
C THR A 7 -1.40 4.91 -20.84
N GLY A 8 -1.77 3.68 -21.17
CA GLY A 8 -3.14 3.19 -21.00
C GLY A 8 -3.57 3.14 -19.53
N VAL A 9 -2.67 2.69 -18.64
CA VAL A 9 -2.92 2.68 -17.19
C VAL A 9 -3.11 4.10 -16.65
N ALA A 10 -2.25 5.05 -17.05
CA ALA A 10 -2.35 6.44 -16.60
C ALA A 10 -3.64 7.14 -17.04
N GLN A 11 -4.19 6.76 -18.19
CA GLN A 11 -5.46 7.31 -18.68
C GLN A 11 -6.67 6.74 -17.92
N ARG A 12 -6.60 5.49 -17.47
CA ARG A 12 -7.72 4.79 -16.85
C ARG A 12 -7.72 4.83 -15.33
N ILE A 13 -6.56 4.97 -14.71
CA ILE A 13 -6.40 5.16 -13.27
C ILE A 13 -5.82 6.56 -13.06
N ALA A 14 -6.63 7.48 -12.57
CA ALA A 14 -6.24 8.88 -12.44
C ALA A 14 -6.53 9.41 -11.04
N ALA A 15 -5.56 10.14 -10.47
CA ALA A 15 -5.79 10.90 -9.25
C ALA A 15 -6.78 12.05 -9.55
N VAL A 16 -7.64 12.33 -8.59
CA VAL A 16 -8.65 13.39 -8.66
C VAL A 16 -8.32 14.44 -7.61
N HIS A 17 -8.01 15.63 -8.07
CA HIS A 17 -7.76 16.79 -7.22
C HIS A 17 -8.79 17.87 -7.51
N PRO A 18 -9.77 18.10 -6.58
CA PRO A 18 -10.74 19.19 -6.73
C PRO A 18 -10.10 20.58 -6.84
N ARG A 19 -8.87 20.70 -6.31
CA ARG A 19 -8.03 21.89 -6.43
C ARG A 19 -6.67 21.49 -7.01
N PRO A 20 -6.50 21.44 -8.34
CA PRO A 20 -5.26 20.98 -8.98
C PRO A 20 -4.04 21.83 -8.62
N ASP A 21 -4.22 23.13 -8.34
CA ASP A 21 -3.18 24.04 -7.88
C ASP A 21 -2.57 23.67 -6.53
N GLN A 22 -3.28 22.89 -5.72
CA GLN A 22 -2.86 22.43 -4.41
C GLN A 22 -2.24 21.02 -4.42
N GLU A 23 -2.28 20.31 -5.54
CA GLU A 23 -1.82 18.91 -5.66
C GLU A 23 -0.38 18.71 -5.13
N ARG A 24 0.51 19.67 -5.42
CA ARG A 24 1.93 19.60 -5.03
C ARG A 24 2.16 19.51 -3.51
N TYR A 25 1.18 19.95 -2.71
CA TYR A 25 1.30 19.93 -1.24
C TYR A 25 0.74 18.65 -0.61
N MET A 26 0.12 17.78 -1.40
CA MET A 26 -0.63 16.64 -0.90
C MET A 26 0.21 15.36 -0.94
N PRO A 27 0.33 14.64 0.19
CA PRO A 27 0.99 13.34 0.23
C PRO A 27 0.10 12.18 -0.25
N TYR A 28 -1.16 12.47 -0.60
CA TYR A 28 -2.15 11.50 -1.10
C TYR A 28 -3.08 12.17 -2.12
N ALA A 29 -3.71 11.37 -2.96
CA ALA A 29 -4.81 11.86 -3.78
C ALA A 29 -6.10 11.90 -2.96
N PRO A 30 -6.88 12.99 -3.01
CA PRO A 30 -8.20 13.04 -2.38
C PRO A 30 -9.14 11.94 -2.88
N ALA A 31 -9.02 11.56 -4.14
CA ALA A 31 -9.69 10.42 -4.74
C ALA A 31 -8.87 9.84 -5.89
N VAL A 32 -9.16 8.59 -6.25
CA VAL A 32 -8.66 7.97 -7.47
C VAL A 32 -9.86 7.48 -8.28
N ARG A 33 -9.90 7.87 -9.54
CA ARG A 33 -10.92 7.43 -10.49
C ARG A 33 -10.38 6.28 -11.32
N VAL A 34 -11.17 5.22 -11.44
CA VAL A 34 -10.93 4.13 -12.38
C VAL A 34 -12.00 4.21 -13.47
N ALA A 35 -11.57 4.33 -14.72
CA ALA A 35 -12.46 4.43 -15.88
C ALA A 35 -12.54 3.10 -16.63
N GLY A 36 -13.78 2.69 -16.96
CA GLY A 36 -14.07 1.48 -17.72
C GLY A 36 -13.92 0.17 -16.90
N PRO A 37 -14.08 -0.98 -17.55
CA PRO A 37 -14.00 -2.27 -16.89
C PRO A 37 -12.59 -2.55 -16.34
N ALA A 38 -12.53 -3.17 -15.17
CA ALA A 38 -11.28 -3.51 -14.50
C ALA A 38 -11.47 -4.73 -13.60
N ASP A 39 -10.42 -5.54 -13.46
CA ASP A 39 -10.32 -6.48 -12.34
C ASP A 39 -9.95 -5.70 -11.09
N ILE A 40 -10.59 -6.05 -9.98
CA ILE A 40 -10.29 -5.45 -8.67
C ILE A 40 -9.61 -6.50 -7.81
N ILE A 41 -8.44 -6.16 -7.30
CA ILE A 41 -7.63 -7.00 -6.43
C ILE A 41 -7.65 -6.40 -5.02
N PHE A 42 -8.32 -7.08 -4.10
CA PHE A 42 -8.33 -6.73 -2.68
C PHE A 42 -7.15 -7.43 -2.01
N ILE A 43 -6.20 -6.65 -1.52
CA ILE A 43 -4.99 -7.16 -0.89
C ILE A 43 -5.17 -7.12 0.61
N SER A 44 -5.01 -8.29 1.26
CA SER A 44 -5.12 -8.43 2.71
C SER A 44 -4.08 -7.58 3.44
N GLY A 45 -4.35 -7.30 4.71
CA GLY A 45 -3.43 -6.58 5.59
C GLY A 45 -2.06 -7.24 5.66
N SER A 46 -1.02 -6.44 5.51
CA SER A 46 0.38 -6.84 5.57
C SER A 46 1.08 -6.09 6.70
N THR A 47 1.69 -6.85 7.60
CA THR A 47 2.60 -6.34 8.65
C THR A 47 4.04 -6.70 8.27
N SER A 48 4.98 -6.53 9.19
CA SER A 48 6.35 -7.00 9.00
C SER A 48 6.51 -8.51 9.17
N SER A 49 5.42 -9.25 9.45
CA SER A 49 5.41 -10.72 9.41
C SER A 49 5.50 -11.23 7.97
N PRO A 50 6.04 -12.44 7.75
CA PRO A 50 6.00 -13.05 6.43
C PRO A 50 4.57 -13.20 5.90
N LEU A 51 4.38 -13.07 4.59
CA LEU A 51 3.09 -13.26 3.95
C LEU A 51 2.50 -14.64 4.25
N TYR A 52 3.34 -15.67 4.19
CA TYR A 52 2.96 -17.03 4.56
C TYR A 52 3.65 -17.42 5.86
N HIS A 53 2.88 -17.86 6.84
CA HIS A 53 3.35 -18.31 8.15
C HIS A 53 2.38 -19.35 8.70
N ARG A 54 2.81 -20.07 9.74
CA ARG A 54 2.02 -21.15 10.35
C ARG A 54 0.92 -20.62 11.25
N HIS A 55 -0.16 -21.38 11.30
CA HIS A 55 -1.25 -21.19 12.27
C HIS A 55 -1.48 -22.48 13.07
N PRO A 56 -1.64 -22.41 14.41
CA PRO A 56 -1.53 -21.20 15.25
C PRO A 56 -0.16 -20.53 15.13
N HIS A 57 -0.09 -19.23 15.41
CA HIS A 57 1.12 -18.43 15.25
C HIS A 57 2.31 -19.02 16.01
N VAL A 58 3.46 -19.08 15.37
CA VAL A 58 4.74 -19.46 15.98
C VAL A 58 5.55 -18.19 16.18
N ALA A 59 5.90 -17.89 17.42
CA ALA A 59 6.51 -16.62 17.80
C ALA A 59 7.77 -16.27 16.96
N ASP A 60 8.57 -17.26 16.60
CA ASP A 60 9.80 -17.04 15.83
C ASP A 60 9.54 -16.55 14.41
N GLU A 61 8.36 -16.81 13.85
CA GLU A 61 7.95 -16.31 12.53
C GLU A 61 7.50 -14.85 12.56
N HIS A 62 7.25 -14.28 13.75
CA HIS A 62 6.70 -12.94 13.95
C HIS A 62 7.66 -12.02 14.72
N ARG A 63 8.94 -12.11 14.41
CA ARG A 63 9.94 -11.19 14.96
C ARG A 63 9.95 -9.89 14.17
N HIS A 64 9.38 -8.85 14.78
CA HIS A 64 9.30 -7.54 14.17
C HIS A 64 10.57 -6.72 14.42
N PRO A 65 11.06 -5.96 13.43
CA PRO A 65 12.10 -4.95 13.66
C PRO A 65 11.63 -3.91 14.68
N ILE A 66 12.59 -3.27 15.36
CA ILE A 66 12.29 -2.24 16.36
C ILE A 66 11.85 -0.95 15.68
N ASP A 67 12.50 -0.57 14.58
CA ASP A 67 12.23 0.67 13.86
C ASP A 67 11.04 0.55 12.92
N ILE A 68 10.27 1.61 12.82
CA ILE A 68 9.05 1.64 12.01
C ILE A 68 9.36 1.56 10.51
N GLU A 69 10.47 2.11 10.07
CA GLU A 69 10.90 2.09 8.68
C GLU A 69 11.13 0.66 8.19
N SER A 70 11.83 -0.16 8.97
CA SER A 70 12.07 -1.57 8.66
C SER A 70 10.77 -2.38 8.70
N GLN A 71 9.88 -2.13 9.68
CA GLN A 71 8.57 -2.77 9.72
C GLN A 71 7.74 -2.43 8.49
N THR A 72 7.69 -1.16 8.11
CA THR A 72 6.94 -0.70 6.93
C THR A 72 7.51 -1.30 5.65
N ARG A 73 8.84 -1.35 5.52
CA ARG A 73 9.51 -1.94 4.36
C ARG A 73 9.15 -3.42 4.19
N ARG A 74 9.17 -4.19 5.27
CA ARG A 74 8.75 -5.60 5.21
C ARG A 74 7.27 -5.75 4.85
N ALA A 75 6.40 -4.90 5.38
CA ALA A 75 4.99 -4.90 5.03
C ALA A 75 4.78 -4.60 3.54
N MET A 76 5.51 -3.63 2.97
CA MET A 76 5.47 -3.30 1.56
C MET A 76 6.00 -4.44 0.67
N GLU A 77 7.05 -5.12 1.09
CA GLU A 77 7.56 -6.29 0.36
C GLU A 77 6.55 -7.45 0.33
N GLY A 78 5.78 -7.64 1.40
CA GLY A 78 4.67 -8.61 1.42
C GLY A 78 3.59 -8.27 0.39
N ILE A 79 3.20 -7.01 0.29
CA ILE A 79 2.24 -6.53 -0.72
C ILE A 79 2.83 -6.65 -2.13
N LYS A 80 4.12 -6.35 -2.28
CA LYS A 80 4.83 -6.46 -3.56
C LYS A 80 4.77 -7.86 -4.14
N LEU A 81 4.89 -8.89 -3.32
CA LEU A 81 4.75 -10.28 -3.77
C LEU A 81 3.39 -10.53 -4.45
N VAL A 82 2.32 -9.97 -3.89
CA VAL A 82 0.98 -10.09 -4.48
C VAL A 82 0.88 -9.30 -5.79
N LEU A 83 1.38 -8.07 -5.82
CA LEU A 83 1.38 -7.26 -7.04
C LEU A 83 2.17 -7.93 -8.15
N ASP A 84 3.37 -8.43 -7.86
CA ASP A 84 4.24 -9.11 -8.84
C ASP A 84 3.57 -10.37 -9.40
N ASP A 85 2.94 -11.21 -8.54
CA ASP A 85 2.19 -12.39 -8.97
C ASP A 85 1.05 -12.03 -9.93
N GLN A 86 0.40 -10.92 -9.71
CA GLN A 86 -0.69 -10.43 -10.55
C GLN A 86 -0.22 -9.59 -11.76
N GLY A 87 1.08 -9.41 -11.95
CA GLY A 87 1.64 -8.59 -13.03
C GLY A 87 1.31 -7.10 -12.87
N LEU A 88 1.14 -6.64 -11.64
CA LEU A 88 0.82 -5.25 -11.31
C LEU A 88 2.01 -4.51 -10.72
N THR A 89 1.93 -3.21 -10.72
CA THR A 89 2.90 -2.31 -10.09
C THR A 89 2.21 -1.41 -9.07
N TRP A 90 2.97 -0.65 -8.32
CA TRP A 90 2.43 0.32 -7.36
C TRP A 90 1.48 1.33 -8.01
N ARG A 91 1.64 1.61 -9.29
CA ARG A 91 0.78 2.50 -10.07
C ARG A 91 -0.67 2.01 -10.18
N HIS A 92 -0.89 0.71 -10.01
CA HIS A 92 -2.22 0.10 -10.02
C HIS A 92 -2.93 0.16 -8.66
N VAL A 93 -2.23 0.51 -7.59
CA VAL A 93 -2.83 0.67 -6.27
C VAL A 93 -3.68 1.94 -6.26
N VAL A 94 -4.96 1.81 -5.97
CA VAL A 94 -5.92 2.93 -5.95
C VAL A 94 -6.27 3.39 -4.54
N LYS A 95 -6.13 2.50 -3.56
CA LYS A 95 -6.41 2.79 -2.15
C LYS A 95 -5.40 2.10 -1.26
N VAL A 96 -4.93 2.82 -0.25
CA VAL A 96 -4.17 2.28 0.87
C VAL A 96 -4.82 2.69 2.18
N THR A 97 -5.02 1.73 3.08
CA THR A 97 -5.38 1.98 4.47
C THR A 97 -4.19 1.60 5.36
N LYS A 98 -3.81 2.51 6.23
CA LYS A 98 -2.63 2.42 7.08
C LYS A 98 -3.08 2.39 8.54
N TYR A 99 -2.70 1.34 9.24
CA TYR A 99 -2.98 1.16 10.67
C TYR A 99 -1.69 1.29 11.44
N LEU A 100 -1.66 2.20 12.41
CA LEU A 100 -0.54 2.40 13.32
C LEU A 100 -0.99 2.17 14.76
N THR A 101 -0.12 1.62 15.60
CA THR A 101 -0.36 1.53 17.04
C THR A 101 0.15 2.76 17.79
N ASP A 102 0.95 3.60 17.12
CA ASP A 102 1.48 4.85 17.64
C ASP A 102 1.60 5.87 16.49
N MET A 103 0.92 6.99 16.58
CA MET A 103 0.96 8.03 15.53
C MET A 103 2.31 8.75 15.42
N ARG A 104 3.20 8.60 16.40
CA ARG A 104 4.58 9.10 16.29
C ARG A 104 5.37 8.37 15.19
N ASP A 105 4.93 7.20 14.78
CA ASP A 105 5.52 6.42 13.70
C ASP A 105 5.11 6.90 12.28
N MET A 106 4.21 7.88 12.19
CA MET A 106 3.60 8.26 10.92
C MET A 106 4.63 8.75 9.89
N ASP A 107 5.53 9.63 10.29
CA ASP A 107 6.50 10.22 9.36
C ASP A 107 7.46 9.16 8.81
N GLY A 108 8.00 8.28 9.66
CA GLY A 108 8.87 7.18 9.23
C GLY A 108 8.17 6.18 8.31
N MET A 109 6.90 5.87 8.59
CA MET A 109 6.09 5.04 7.71
C MET A 109 5.88 5.71 6.34
N VAL A 110 5.49 6.98 6.31
CA VAL A 110 5.22 7.73 5.07
C VAL A 110 6.47 7.85 4.20
N GLU A 111 7.63 8.06 4.83
CA GLU A 111 8.91 8.12 4.11
C GLU A 111 9.17 6.82 3.33
N VAL A 112 8.99 5.66 3.96
CA VAL A 112 9.15 4.37 3.29
C VAL A 112 8.10 4.16 2.20
N LEU A 113 6.83 4.48 2.47
CA LEU A 113 5.77 4.37 1.45
C LEU A 113 6.11 5.18 0.20
N SER A 114 6.65 6.38 0.35
CA SER A 114 7.03 7.23 -0.78
C SER A 114 8.16 6.66 -1.64
N GLU A 115 9.07 5.85 -1.06
CA GLU A 115 10.09 5.13 -1.83
C GLU A 115 9.48 4.14 -2.82
N TYR A 116 8.37 3.50 -2.45
CA TYR A 116 7.67 2.51 -3.29
C TYR A 116 6.72 3.16 -4.29
N PHE A 117 5.93 4.12 -3.86
CA PHE A 117 4.95 4.77 -4.72
C PHE A 117 5.57 5.79 -5.70
N GLY A 118 6.72 6.38 -5.36
CA GLY A 118 7.33 7.43 -6.18
C GLY A 118 6.38 8.61 -6.37
N ASP A 119 6.16 9.01 -7.61
CA ASP A 119 5.26 10.12 -7.95
C ASP A 119 3.78 9.77 -7.88
N TRP A 120 3.45 8.47 -7.83
CA TRP A 120 2.08 8.04 -7.68
C TRP A 120 1.60 8.17 -6.23
N LYS A 121 0.44 8.77 -6.03
CA LYS A 121 -0.16 8.97 -4.72
C LYS A 121 -1.58 8.40 -4.73
N PRO A 122 -1.79 7.19 -4.20
CA PRO A 122 -3.13 6.62 -4.10
C PRO A 122 -4.00 7.37 -3.09
N ALA A 123 -5.30 7.13 -3.14
CA ALA A 123 -6.20 7.54 -2.07
C ALA A 123 -5.79 6.82 -0.77
N SER A 124 -5.78 7.55 0.35
CA SER A 124 -5.15 7.06 1.57
C SER A 124 -5.94 7.45 2.82
N THR A 125 -5.93 6.55 3.81
CA THR A 125 -6.46 6.78 5.15
C THR A 125 -5.46 6.25 6.17
N THR A 126 -5.23 6.98 7.25
CA THR A 126 -4.41 6.53 8.37
C THR A 126 -5.24 6.48 9.65
N ILE A 127 -5.13 5.38 10.39
CA ILE A 127 -5.89 5.12 11.62
C ILE A 127 -4.92 4.68 12.71
N CYS A 128 -5.08 5.23 13.92
CA CYS A 128 -4.41 4.73 15.11
C CYS A 128 -5.31 3.72 15.81
N ILE A 129 -4.77 2.56 16.15
CA ILE A 129 -5.47 1.44 16.79
C ILE A 129 -4.69 0.95 18.01
N ASN A 130 -5.35 0.16 18.87
CA ASN A 130 -4.74 -0.30 20.11
C ASN A 130 -3.61 -1.31 19.89
N SER A 131 -3.80 -2.28 18.98
CA SER A 131 -2.84 -3.35 18.73
C SER A 131 -3.10 -4.01 17.38
N LEU A 132 -2.11 -4.73 16.91
CA LEU A 132 -2.17 -5.58 15.72
C LEU A 132 -2.13 -7.06 16.13
N SER A 133 -2.24 -7.96 15.15
CA SER A 133 -2.43 -9.40 15.37
C SER A 133 -1.28 -10.09 16.09
N THR A 134 -0.06 -9.54 16.03
CA THR A 134 1.11 -10.12 16.70
C THR A 134 1.85 -9.10 17.56
N PRO A 135 2.38 -9.51 18.73
CA PRO A 135 3.12 -8.60 19.60
C PRO A 135 4.32 -7.96 18.89
N GLY A 136 4.49 -6.67 19.06
CA GLY A 136 5.60 -5.92 18.46
C GLY A 136 5.31 -5.37 17.05
N ALA A 137 4.24 -5.79 16.38
CA ALA A 137 3.79 -5.16 15.15
C ALA A 137 3.20 -3.78 15.44
N ARG A 138 3.69 -2.74 14.75
CA ARG A 138 3.24 -1.35 14.93
C ARG A 138 2.61 -0.76 13.68
N VAL A 139 2.72 -1.41 12.54
CA VAL A 139 2.13 -1.00 11.27
C VAL A 139 1.48 -2.18 10.57
N GLU A 140 0.33 -1.93 10.00
CA GLU A 140 -0.33 -2.81 9.03
C GLU A 140 -0.85 -1.98 7.86
N LEU A 141 -0.72 -2.52 6.67
CA LEU A 141 -1.15 -1.88 5.43
C LEU A 141 -2.09 -2.82 4.69
N ASP A 142 -3.23 -2.33 4.25
CA ASP A 142 -4.03 -3.02 3.24
C ASP A 142 -4.25 -2.13 2.02
N MET A 143 -4.42 -2.75 0.88
CA MET A 143 -4.50 -2.04 -0.39
C MET A 143 -5.56 -2.62 -1.30
N ILE A 144 -6.06 -1.77 -2.18
CA ILE A 144 -6.88 -2.17 -3.32
C ILE A 144 -6.13 -1.78 -4.57
N ALA A 145 -5.89 -2.74 -5.44
CA ALA A 145 -5.30 -2.53 -6.75
C ALA A 145 -6.31 -2.85 -7.86
N VAL A 146 -6.12 -2.27 -9.02
CA VAL A 146 -6.98 -2.51 -10.18
C VAL A 146 -6.15 -2.80 -11.42
N ARG A 147 -6.64 -3.75 -12.22
CA ARG A 147 -6.11 -4.02 -13.57
C ARG A 147 -7.15 -3.54 -14.59
N PRO A 148 -6.91 -2.45 -15.31
CA PRO A 148 -7.77 -2.06 -16.41
C PRO A 148 -7.83 -3.15 -17.47
N LEU A 149 -9.04 -3.48 -17.93
CA LEU A 149 -9.27 -4.45 -19.00
C LEU A 149 -9.38 -3.72 -20.34
N GLY A 150 -8.76 -4.29 -21.35
CA GLY A 150 -8.64 -3.72 -22.68
C GLY A 150 -9.94 -3.33 -23.37
#